data_c982d36d5a895c1fd868159a471100b1
#
_entry.id   c982d36d5a895c1fd868159a471100b1
#
_cell.length_a   1.000
_cell.length_b   1.000
_cell.length_c   1.000
_cell.angle_alpha   90.00
_cell.angle_beta   90.00
_cell.angle_gamma   90.00
#
_symmetry.space_group_name_H-M   'P 1'
#
loop_
_entity.id
_entity.type
_entity.pdbx_description
1 polymer ?
#
loop_
_entity_poly.entity_id
_entity_poly.type
_entity_poly.pdbx_seq_one_letter_code
_entity_poly.pdbx_strand_id
1 'polypeptide(L)'
;MFIKEDVLESMGVTIESILKESAKNLIDLRSRVRPVNDELALQVLELAQKINDVAVRTPMTCKLGRPIEPILNRLIPIRENLKTVAELIASEFTQNTEEYYIASEAVKLVESVPEIGVLYNQTREM
;
A
#
# COMPACT_ATOMS: atom_id res chain seq x y z
N MET A 1 -24.98 -19.92 1.32
CA MET A 1 -25.07 -19.33 -0.02
C MET A 1 -24.12 -18.16 -0.16
N PHE A 2 -23.41 -18.11 -1.26
CA PHE A 2 -22.38 -17.12 -1.50
C PHE A 2 -22.99 -15.91 -2.21
N ILE A 3 -22.92 -14.73 -1.60
CA ILE A 3 -23.48 -13.50 -2.17
C ILE A 3 -22.33 -12.68 -2.76
N LYS A 4 -22.43 -12.36 -4.06
CA LYS A 4 -21.43 -11.60 -4.81
C LYS A 4 -21.04 -10.29 -4.11
N GLU A 5 -22.02 -9.55 -3.61
CA GLU A 5 -21.81 -8.28 -2.93
C GLU A 5 -20.96 -8.44 -1.67
N ASP A 6 -21.17 -9.53 -0.93
CA ASP A 6 -20.38 -9.83 0.27
C ASP A 6 -18.93 -10.13 -0.07
N VAL A 7 -18.70 -10.81 -1.20
CA VAL A 7 -17.35 -11.11 -1.68
C VAL A 7 -16.64 -9.84 -2.08
N LEU A 8 -17.30 -8.97 -2.83
CA LEU A 8 -16.72 -7.69 -3.25
C LEU A 8 -16.38 -6.82 -2.04
N GLU A 9 -17.27 -6.74 -1.06
CA GLU A 9 -17.02 -6.01 0.17
C GLU A 9 -15.81 -6.58 0.93
N SER A 10 -15.72 -7.90 1.03
CA SER A 10 -14.61 -8.59 1.68
C SER A 10 -13.28 -8.30 0.99
N MET A 11 -13.26 -8.24 -0.34
CA MET A 11 -12.06 -7.90 -1.10
C MET A 11 -11.61 -6.48 -0.82
N GLY A 12 -12.57 -5.54 -0.70
CA GLY A 12 -12.27 -4.15 -0.35
C GLY A 12 -11.66 -4.03 1.04
N VAL A 13 -12.20 -4.77 2.00
CA VAL A 13 -11.66 -4.81 3.37
C VAL A 13 -10.25 -5.40 3.40
N THR A 14 -10.01 -6.44 2.59
CA THR A 14 -8.69 -7.05 2.48
C THR A 14 -7.66 -6.07 1.92
N ILE A 15 -8.01 -5.36 0.83
CA ILE A 15 -7.13 -4.34 0.25
C ILE A 15 -6.86 -3.23 1.26
N GLU A 16 -7.88 -2.75 1.94
CA GLU A 16 -7.71 -1.73 2.99
C GLU A 16 -6.73 -2.20 4.06
N SER A 17 -6.87 -3.42 4.53
CA SER A 17 -6.02 -4.00 5.57
C SER A 17 -4.56 -4.07 5.11
N ILE A 18 -4.33 -4.51 3.87
CA ILE A 18 -2.98 -4.59 3.29
C ILE A 18 -2.34 -3.20 3.20
N LEU A 19 -3.08 -2.22 2.69
CA LEU A 19 -2.57 -0.86 2.55
C LEU A 19 -2.33 -0.20 3.90
N LYS A 20 -3.19 -0.42 4.88
CA LYS A 20 -2.97 0.10 6.24
C LYS A 20 -1.73 -0.52 6.89
N GLU A 21 -1.48 -1.79 6.65
CA GLU A 21 -0.27 -2.45 7.15
C GLU A 21 0.98 -1.84 6.52
N SER A 22 0.96 -1.59 5.20
CA SER A 22 2.06 -0.91 4.52
C SER A 22 2.31 0.49 5.10
N ALA A 23 1.24 1.26 5.30
CA ALA A 23 1.35 2.61 5.88
C ALA A 23 1.90 2.56 7.30
N LYS A 24 1.49 1.58 8.10
CA LYS A 24 1.99 1.40 9.47
C LYS A 24 3.48 1.10 9.47
N ASN A 25 3.93 0.23 8.56
CA ASN A 25 5.35 -0.09 8.41
C ASN A 25 6.16 1.18 8.06
N LEU A 26 5.61 2.03 7.19
CA LEU A 26 6.28 3.28 6.80
C LEU A 26 6.34 4.29 7.96
N ILE A 27 5.33 4.33 8.82
CA ILE A 27 5.37 5.20 10.00
C ILE A 27 6.46 4.75 10.98
N ASP A 28 6.61 3.44 11.18
CA ASP A 28 7.70 2.89 11.98
C ASP A 28 9.06 3.22 11.34
N LEU A 29 9.16 3.03 10.03
CA LEU A 29 10.37 3.34 9.27
C LEU A 29 10.76 4.82 9.41
N ARG A 30 9.78 5.73 9.33
CA ARG A 30 10.03 7.16 9.49
C ARG A 30 10.72 7.47 10.80
N SER A 31 10.28 6.86 11.89
CA SER A 31 10.88 7.07 13.21
C SER A 31 12.35 6.66 13.26
N ARG A 32 12.68 5.58 12.54
CA ARG A 32 14.05 5.05 12.47
C ARG A 32 14.95 5.85 11.55
N VAL A 33 14.39 6.41 10.47
CA VAL A 33 15.14 7.17 9.47
C VAL A 33 15.39 8.61 9.90
N ARG A 34 14.47 9.20 10.66
CA ARG A 34 14.50 10.61 11.03
C ARG A 34 15.82 11.08 11.65
N PRO A 35 16.44 10.34 12.61
CA PRO A 35 17.72 10.78 13.19
C PRO A 35 18.87 10.82 12.18
N VAL A 36 18.79 10.08 11.09
CA VAL A 36 19.85 9.96 10.08
C VAL A 36 19.60 10.91 8.92
N ASN A 37 18.36 11.01 8.46
CA ASN A 37 17.99 11.82 7.29
C ASN A 37 16.54 12.30 7.45
N ASP A 38 16.39 13.52 7.92
CA ASP A 38 15.08 14.11 8.21
C ASP A 38 14.24 14.32 6.94
N GLU A 39 14.88 14.67 5.82
CA GLU A 39 14.20 14.84 4.53
C GLU A 39 13.65 13.52 4.00
N LEU A 40 14.43 12.46 4.09
CA LEU A 40 13.98 11.12 3.69
C LEU A 40 12.83 10.65 4.58
N ALA A 41 12.90 10.93 5.89
CA ALA A 41 11.83 10.62 6.82
C ALA A 41 10.52 11.33 6.44
N LEU A 42 10.59 12.57 5.97
CA LEU A 42 9.43 13.30 5.50
C LEU A 42 8.82 12.64 4.25
N GLN A 43 9.65 12.21 3.32
CA GLN A 43 9.19 11.49 2.12
C GLN A 43 8.46 10.19 2.51
N VAL A 44 9.00 9.46 3.48
CA VAL A 44 8.38 8.24 3.99
C VAL A 44 7.00 8.53 4.59
N LEU A 45 6.91 9.60 5.39
CA LEU A 45 5.63 9.99 5.99
C LEU A 45 4.59 10.37 4.94
N GLU A 46 4.99 11.12 3.91
CA GLU A 46 4.08 11.51 2.83
C GLU A 46 3.55 10.28 2.08
N LEU A 47 4.39 9.29 1.85
CA LEU A 47 3.96 8.03 1.22
C LEU A 47 2.97 7.27 2.11
N ALA A 48 3.23 7.22 3.42
CA ALA A 48 2.33 6.59 4.37
C ALA A 48 0.93 7.24 4.33
N GLN A 49 0.89 8.56 4.28
CA GLN A 49 -0.36 9.32 4.20
C GLN A 49 -1.12 9.05 2.90
N LYS A 50 -0.41 9.01 1.77
CA LYS A 50 -1.01 8.71 0.47
C LYS A 50 -1.58 7.30 0.40
N ILE A 51 -0.85 6.33 0.94
CA ILE A 51 -1.30 4.94 1.00
C ILE A 51 -2.56 4.85 1.87
N ASN A 52 -2.56 5.50 3.02
CA ASN A 52 -3.71 5.49 3.92
C ASN A 52 -4.94 6.14 3.28
N ASP A 53 -4.76 7.21 2.51
CA ASP A 53 -5.84 7.85 1.76
C ASP A 53 -6.51 6.88 0.78
N VAL A 54 -5.71 6.09 0.07
CA VAL A 54 -6.23 5.07 -0.84
C VAL A 54 -6.94 3.97 -0.04
N ALA A 55 -6.35 3.57 1.08
CA ALA A 55 -6.90 2.51 1.93
C ALA A 55 -8.32 2.84 2.37
N VAL A 56 -8.55 4.04 2.88
CA VAL A 56 -9.87 4.41 3.45
C VAL A 56 -10.96 4.54 2.40
N ARG A 57 -10.60 4.72 1.13
CA ARG A 57 -11.57 4.83 0.02
C ARG A 57 -11.96 3.48 -0.57
N THR A 58 -11.15 2.47 -0.37
CA THR A 58 -11.32 1.17 -1.03
C THR A 58 -12.58 0.42 -0.58
N PRO A 59 -12.90 0.30 0.73
CA PRO A 59 -14.05 -0.51 1.15
C PRO A 59 -15.38 -0.06 0.54
N MET A 60 -15.61 1.25 0.50
CA MET A 60 -16.88 1.77 -0.05
C MET A 60 -16.97 1.54 -1.56
N THR A 61 -15.86 1.73 -2.28
CA THR A 61 -15.80 1.46 -3.72
C THR A 61 -16.18 0.02 -4.02
N CYS A 62 -15.60 -0.92 -3.27
CA CYS A 62 -15.85 -2.34 -3.46
C CYS A 62 -17.25 -2.75 -2.99
N LYS A 63 -17.71 -2.21 -1.87
CA LYS A 63 -19.06 -2.48 -1.37
C LYS A 63 -20.13 -2.09 -2.38
N LEU A 64 -19.92 -0.97 -3.07
CA LEU A 64 -20.84 -0.47 -4.08
C LEU A 64 -20.65 -1.13 -5.46
N GLY A 65 -19.71 -2.06 -5.59
CA GLY A 65 -19.44 -2.74 -6.85
C GLY A 65 -18.90 -1.83 -7.95
N ARG A 66 -18.25 -0.74 -7.59
CA ARG A 66 -17.70 0.23 -8.53
C ARG A 66 -16.38 -0.24 -9.13
N PRO A 67 -15.96 0.32 -10.28
CA PRO A 67 -14.64 0.01 -10.86
C PRO A 67 -13.52 0.28 -9.88
N ILE A 68 -12.54 -0.62 -9.83
CA ILE A 68 -11.38 -0.51 -8.92
C ILE A 68 -10.19 0.18 -9.58
N GLU A 69 -10.21 0.36 -10.90
CA GLU A 69 -9.11 0.96 -11.66
C GLU A 69 -8.66 2.32 -11.10
N PRO A 70 -9.57 3.24 -10.70
CA PRO A 70 -9.13 4.51 -10.12
C PRO A 70 -8.27 4.33 -8.87
N ILE A 71 -8.55 3.32 -8.06
CA ILE A 71 -7.77 2.99 -6.87
C ILE A 71 -6.42 2.42 -7.26
N LEU A 72 -6.40 1.46 -8.20
CA LEU A 72 -5.15 0.85 -8.66
C LEU A 72 -4.26 1.89 -9.34
N ASN A 73 -4.83 2.81 -10.12
CA ASN A 73 -4.08 3.85 -10.79
C ASN A 73 -3.42 4.83 -9.81
N ARG A 74 -4.04 5.08 -8.66
CA ARG A 74 -3.43 5.90 -7.61
C ARG A 74 -2.24 5.22 -6.96
N LEU A 75 -2.22 3.90 -6.92
CA LEU A 75 -1.14 3.13 -6.32
C LEU A 75 0.11 3.05 -7.21
N ILE A 76 -0.01 3.26 -8.53
CA ILE A 76 1.13 3.17 -9.44
C ILE A 76 2.23 4.17 -9.07
N PRO A 77 1.97 5.50 -8.99
CA PRO A 77 3.01 6.45 -8.61
C PRO A 77 3.49 6.25 -7.16
N ILE A 78 2.62 5.82 -6.26
CA ILE A 78 3.00 5.52 -4.89
C ILE A 78 4.02 4.39 -4.87
N ARG A 79 3.76 3.32 -5.61
CA ARG A 79 4.67 2.17 -5.72
C ARG A 79 6.03 2.58 -6.25
N GLU A 80 6.06 3.40 -7.32
CA GLU A 80 7.30 3.87 -7.91
C GLU A 80 8.12 4.71 -6.92
N ASN A 81 7.47 5.64 -6.24
CA ASN A 81 8.12 6.47 -5.23
C ASN A 81 8.60 5.63 -4.04
N LEU A 82 7.83 4.64 -3.66
CA LEU A 82 8.18 3.75 -2.55
C LEU A 82 9.43 2.91 -2.88
N LYS A 83 9.55 2.43 -4.13
CA LYS A 83 10.74 1.74 -4.59
C LYS A 83 11.97 2.65 -4.55
N THR A 84 11.82 3.90 -4.98
CA THR A 84 12.90 4.89 -4.92
C THR A 84 13.35 5.12 -3.47
N VAL A 85 12.41 5.26 -2.55
CA VAL A 85 12.71 5.42 -1.13
C VAL A 85 13.44 4.20 -0.58
N ALA A 86 13.00 2.99 -0.95
CA ALA A 86 13.66 1.76 -0.52
C ALA A 86 15.11 1.70 -0.99
N GLU A 87 15.39 2.15 -2.22
CA GLU A 87 16.75 2.23 -2.76
C GLU A 87 17.60 3.23 -1.98
N LEU A 88 17.03 4.39 -1.64
CA LEU A 88 17.72 5.39 -0.82
C LEU A 88 18.04 4.86 0.57
N ILE A 89 17.13 4.11 1.15
CA ILE A 89 17.37 3.46 2.45
C ILE A 89 18.46 2.41 2.35
N ALA A 90 18.48 1.63 1.28
CA ALA A 90 19.55 0.66 1.04
C ALA A 90 20.90 1.35 0.94
N SER A 91 20.95 2.56 0.35
CA SER A 91 22.16 3.35 0.21
C SER A 91 22.65 3.89 1.56
N GLU A 92 21.74 4.37 2.42
CA GLU A 92 22.11 5.01 3.70
C GLU A 92 22.26 4.03 4.86
N PHE A 93 21.52 2.91 4.84
CA PHE A 93 21.45 1.96 5.95
C PHE A 93 22.04 0.60 5.64
N THR A 94 22.49 0.37 4.41
CA THR A 94 22.89 -0.92 3.83
C THR A 94 21.70 -1.89 3.65
N GLN A 95 21.89 -2.91 2.78
CA GLN A 95 20.80 -3.82 2.40
C GLN A 95 20.40 -4.84 3.47
N ASN A 96 21.21 -4.99 4.51
CA ASN A 96 20.96 -6.02 5.53
C ASN A 96 20.42 -5.43 6.84
N THR A 97 19.97 -4.17 6.80
CA THR A 97 19.43 -3.52 7.98
C THR A 97 17.94 -3.75 8.13
N GLU A 98 17.43 -3.58 9.33
CA GLU A 98 16.01 -3.66 9.63
C GLU A 98 15.24 -2.59 8.88
N GLU A 99 15.81 -1.39 8.71
CA GLU A 99 15.19 -0.29 7.97
C GLU A 99 14.93 -0.67 6.52
N TYR A 100 15.91 -1.28 5.87
CA TYR A 100 15.73 -1.76 4.49
C TYR A 100 14.67 -2.86 4.42
N TYR A 101 14.65 -3.75 5.40
CA TYR A 101 13.66 -4.82 5.47
C TYR A 101 12.24 -4.27 5.59
N ILE A 102 12.05 -3.29 6.46
CA ILE A 102 10.74 -2.65 6.65
C ILE A 102 10.29 -1.97 5.36
N ALA A 103 11.19 -1.25 4.69
CA ALA A 103 10.89 -0.59 3.41
C ALA A 103 10.49 -1.61 2.33
N SER A 104 11.24 -2.71 2.23
CA SER A 104 10.97 -3.76 1.25
C SER A 104 9.63 -4.44 1.50
N GLU A 105 9.27 -4.66 2.75
CA GLU A 105 7.99 -5.26 3.12
C GLU A 105 6.83 -4.33 2.75
N ALA A 106 6.99 -3.03 2.98
CA ALA A 106 5.98 -2.04 2.58
C ALA A 106 5.75 -2.06 1.06
N VAL A 107 6.83 -2.19 0.27
CA VAL A 107 6.74 -2.31 -1.19
C VAL A 107 5.95 -3.56 -1.58
N LYS A 108 6.28 -4.70 -1.00
CA LYS A 108 5.62 -5.97 -1.31
C LYS A 108 4.13 -5.93 -1.02
N LEU A 109 3.74 -5.30 0.08
CA LEU A 109 2.32 -5.16 0.44
C LEU A 109 1.57 -4.36 -0.63
N VAL A 110 2.11 -3.23 -1.07
CA VAL A 110 1.48 -2.43 -2.13
C VAL A 110 1.43 -3.22 -3.44
N GLU A 111 2.48 -3.95 -3.77
CA GLU A 111 2.56 -4.73 -5.00
C GLU A 111 1.59 -5.93 -5.04
N SER A 112 1.09 -6.37 -3.89
CA SER A 112 0.13 -7.47 -3.83
C SER A 112 -1.30 -7.04 -4.17
N VAL A 113 -1.60 -5.74 -4.09
CA VAL A 113 -2.96 -5.23 -4.31
C VAL A 113 -3.49 -5.46 -5.73
N PRO A 114 -2.71 -5.26 -6.81
CA PRO A 114 -3.22 -5.48 -8.17
C PRO A 114 -3.76 -6.89 -8.42
N GLU A 115 -3.19 -7.92 -7.81
CA GLU A 115 -3.68 -9.30 -7.96
C GLU A 115 -5.10 -9.43 -7.38
N ILE A 116 -5.34 -8.82 -6.23
CA ILE A 116 -6.66 -8.80 -5.61
C ILE A 116 -7.63 -8.00 -6.50
N GLY A 117 -7.13 -6.93 -7.12
CA GLY A 117 -7.90 -6.13 -8.07
C GLY A 117 -8.38 -6.95 -9.28
N VAL A 118 -7.54 -7.85 -9.79
CA VAL A 118 -7.91 -8.76 -10.87
C VAL A 118 -9.06 -9.68 -10.43
N LEU A 119 -8.93 -10.27 -9.23
CA LEU A 119 -9.97 -11.13 -8.67
C LEU A 119 -11.28 -10.36 -8.43
N TYR A 120 -11.16 -9.14 -7.96
CA TYR A 120 -12.31 -8.25 -7.77
C TYR A 120 -13.06 -8.02 -9.09
N ASN A 121 -12.32 -7.69 -10.15
CA ASN A 121 -12.93 -7.47 -11.47
C ASN A 121 -13.60 -8.72 -12.02
N GLN A 122 -12.96 -9.87 -11.85
CA GLN A 122 -13.54 -11.15 -12.27
C GLN A 122 -14.85 -11.45 -11.53
N THR A 123 -14.87 -11.21 -10.22
CA THR A 123 -16.06 -11.42 -9.40
C THR A 123 -17.16 -10.43 -9.78
N ARG A 124 -16.79 -9.20 -10.06
CA ARG A 124 -17.73 -8.14 -10.43
C ARG A 124 -18.45 -8.45 -11.74
N GLU A 125 -17.76 -9.10 -12.68
CA GLU A 125 -18.29 -9.45 -13.99
C GLU A 125 -19.14 -10.74 -13.97
N MET A 126 -19.12 -11.47 -12.88
CA MET A 126 -19.97 -12.65 -12.70
C MET A 126 -21.46 -12.26 -12.49
#